data_9c7ca0824a9a367a1cad628d476de6f5
#
_entry.id   9c7ca0824a9a367a1cad628d476de6f5
#
_cell.length_a   1.000
_cell.length_b   1.000
_cell.length_c   1.000
_cell.angle_alpha   90.00
_cell.angle_beta   90.00
_cell.angle_gamma   90.00
#
_symmetry.space_group_name_H-M   'P 1'
#
loop_
_entity.id
_entity.type
_entity.pdbx_description
1 polymer ?
#
loop_
_entity_poly.entity_id
_entity_poly.type
_entity_poly.pdbx_seq_one_letter_code
_entity_poly.pdbx_strand_id
1 'polypeptide(L)'
;MEKVSAEQHTPRLAFVHSDDVPWTEVLAQLHGERRVSVHEKFLEWSAQRMVVLGRYDPHVVIERHGHASDHLVYVLEGELLVGERRCLPGTLIVLELGASFGPLIAGETGTLLFEVWMGDPRPVPADKDEYYALLKTKGIVRLPNPKFEKPTTAPRRFDEGKDFYS
;
A
#
# COMPACT_ATOMS: atom_id res chain seq x y z
N MET A 1 35.52 -10.51 12.59
CA MET A 1 34.05 -10.49 12.80
C MET A 1 33.75 -9.14 13.46
N GLU A 2 33.43 -8.12 12.66
CA GLU A 2 32.96 -6.84 13.18
C GLU A 2 31.56 -7.03 13.76
N LYS A 3 31.43 -6.71 15.04
CA LYS A 3 30.13 -6.60 15.69
C LYS A 3 29.43 -5.38 15.11
N VAL A 4 28.42 -5.60 14.24
CA VAL A 4 27.47 -4.55 13.89
C VAL A 4 26.80 -4.14 15.20
N SER A 5 27.16 -2.96 15.71
CA SER A 5 26.50 -2.36 16.86
C SER A 5 25.05 -2.15 16.48
N ALA A 6 24.12 -2.82 17.16
CA ALA A 6 22.72 -2.45 17.10
C ALA A 6 22.63 -0.98 17.54
N GLU A 7 22.29 -0.09 16.60
CA GLU A 7 21.98 1.29 16.95
C GLU A 7 20.90 1.26 18.02
N GLN A 8 21.22 1.73 19.21
CA GLN A 8 20.28 1.78 20.31
C GLN A 8 19.18 2.78 19.91
N HIS A 9 18.02 2.22 19.55
CA HIS A 9 16.83 3.01 19.27
C HIS A 9 16.43 3.78 20.54
N THR A 10 16.56 5.11 20.51
CA THR A 10 16.05 5.96 21.58
C THR A 10 14.53 6.08 21.44
N PRO A 11 13.76 5.68 22.46
CA PRO A 11 12.30 5.83 22.41
C PRO A 11 11.89 7.29 22.20
N ARG A 12 10.94 7.53 21.30
CA ARG A 12 10.42 8.86 20.99
C ARG A 12 8.93 8.93 21.16
N LEU A 13 8.41 10.09 21.53
CA LEU A 13 7.00 10.46 21.41
C LEU A 13 6.90 11.40 20.21
N ALA A 14 5.99 11.08 19.27
CA ALA A 14 5.74 11.90 18.10
C ALA A 14 4.23 12.03 17.86
N PHE A 15 3.82 13.21 17.37
CA PHE A 15 2.46 13.50 16.96
C PHE A 15 2.51 13.88 15.47
N VAL A 16 1.71 13.21 14.66
CA VAL A 16 1.60 13.48 13.23
C VAL A 16 0.14 13.70 12.89
N HIS A 17 -0.20 14.90 12.42
CA HIS A 17 -1.53 15.18 11.91
C HIS A 17 -1.58 14.93 10.41
N SER A 18 -2.62 14.26 9.95
CA SER A 18 -2.73 13.88 8.53
C SER A 18 -2.77 15.09 7.58
N ASP A 19 -3.23 16.25 8.03
CA ASP A 19 -3.26 17.46 7.20
C ASP A 19 -1.88 18.05 6.94
N ASP A 20 -0.90 17.71 7.79
CA ASP A 20 0.49 18.13 7.62
C ASP A 20 1.28 17.21 6.65
N VAL A 21 0.66 16.10 6.19
CA VAL A 21 1.27 15.13 5.30
C VAL A 21 0.61 15.20 3.92
N PRO A 22 1.39 15.44 2.84
CA PRO A 22 0.83 15.52 1.49
C PRO A 22 0.35 14.16 0.99
N TRP A 23 -0.66 14.18 0.12
CA TRP A 23 -1.02 13.03 -0.69
C TRP A 23 0.04 12.79 -1.77
N THR A 24 0.47 11.53 -1.89
CA THR A 24 1.47 11.09 -2.86
C THR A 24 0.86 10.01 -3.74
N GLU A 25 0.87 10.19 -5.06
CA GLU A 25 0.44 9.16 -5.99
C GLU A 25 1.47 8.03 -6.04
N VAL A 26 1.05 6.80 -5.74
CA VAL A 26 1.94 5.63 -5.64
C VAL A 26 1.64 4.55 -6.69
N LEU A 27 0.43 4.56 -7.27
CA LEU A 27 0.01 3.66 -8.34
C LEU A 27 -0.93 4.40 -9.28
N ALA A 28 -0.85 4.09 -10.58
CA ALA A 28 -1.74 4.64 -11.58
C ALA A 28 -2.12 3.63 -12.66
N GLN A 29 -3.35 3.75 -13.15
CA GLN A 29 -3.96 2.95 -14.19
C GLN A 29 -4.76 3.84 -15.14
N LEU A 30 -5.04 3.35 -16.36
CA LEU A 30 -6.03 3.94 -17.27
C LEU A 30 -7.24 3.04 -17.39
N HIS A 31 -8.40 3.57 -17.11
CA HIS A 31 -9.71 2.97 -17.36
C HIS A 31 -10.34 3.71 -18.54
N GLY A 32 -10.08 3.23 -19.77
CA GLY A 32 -10.27 4.02 -20.97
C GLY A 32 -9.32 5.21 -20.98
N GLU A 33 -9.87 6.43 -21.04
CA GLU A 33 -9.08 7.69 -20.99
C GLU A 33 -8.91 8.24 -19.56
N ARG A 34 -9.63 7.68 -18.58
CA ARG A 34 -9.61 8.16 -17.20
C ARG A 34 -8.40 7.60 -16.44
N ARG A 35 -7.58 8.49 -15.87
CA ARG A 35 -6.55 8.11 -14.90
C ARG A 35 -7.20 7.75 -13.58
N VAL A 36 -6.83 6.59 -13.04
CA VAL A 36 -7.31 6.04 -11.77
C VAL A 36 -6.08 5.69 -10.95
N SER A 37 -6.04 6.14 -9.70
CA SER A 37 -4.82 6.13 -8.92
C SER A 37 -5.03 5.67 -7.48
N VAL A 38 -3.93 5.28 -6.85
CA VAL A 38 -3.80 5.17 -5.40
C VAL A 38 -2.91 6.31 -4.93
N HIS A 39 -3.38 7.00 -3.89
CA HIS A 39 -2.61 8.03 -3.21
C HIS A 39 -2.43 7.66 -1.76
N GLU A 40 -1.28 7.94 -1.21
CA GLU A 40 -0.94 7.67 0.18
C GLU A 40 -0.42 8.91 0.89
N LYS A 41 -0.75 9.04 2.17
CA LYS A 41 -0.09 9.93 3.13
C LYS A 41 0.79 9.08 4.03
N PHE A 42 2.11 9.24 3.92
CA PHE A 42 3.05 8.52 4.77
C PHE A 42 3.12 9.18 6.15
N LEU A 43 2.26 8.73 7.08
CA LEU A 43 2.20 9.27 8.45
C LEU A 43 3.44 8.86 9.24
N GLU A 44 3.96 7.67 8.99
CA GLU A 44 5.23 7.19 9.53
C GLU A 44 5.86 6.19 8.54
N TRP A 45 7.17 6.27 8.39
CA TRP A 45 7.94 5.25 7.70
C TRP A 45 9.31 5.14 8.37
N SER A 46 9.55 4.03 9.03
CA SER A 46 10.77 3.73 9.76
C SER A 46 11.21 2.29 9.49
N ALA A 47 12.33 1.88 10.11
CA ALA A 47 12.78 0.49 10.03
C ALA A 47 11.82 -0.50 10.71
N GLN A 48 11.01 -0.04 11.64
CA GLN A 48 10.11 -0.86 12.45
C GLN A 48 8.72 -0.99 11.83
N ARG A 49 8.23 0.07 11.14
CA ARG A 49 6.88 0.09 10.60
C ARG A 49 6.69 1.17 9.54
N MET A 50 5.67 0.99 8.73
CA MET A 50 5.10 2.03 7.88
C MET A 50 3.63 2.21 8.26
N VAL A 51 3.17 3.45 8.35
CA VAL A 51 1.78 3.82 8.65
C VAL A 51 1.31 4.80 7.59
N VAL A 52 0.21 4.48 6.92
CA VAL A 52 -0.35 5.35 5.88
C VAL A 52 -1.86 5.55 6.01
N LEU A 53 -2.34 6.65 5.43
CA LEU A 53 -3.70 6.74 4.92
C LEU A 53 -3.63 6.48 3.41
N GLY A 54 -4.38 5.48 2.95
CA GLY A 54 -4.49 5.12 1.54
C GLY A 54 -5.82 5.59 0.98
N ARG A 55 -5.80 6.41 -0.08
CA ARG A 55 -6.98 6.80 -0.85
C ARG A 55 -6.93 6.13 -2.19
N TYR A 56 -7.87 5.25 -2.43
CA TYR A 56 -8.01 4.45 -3.63
C TYR A 56 -9.13 5.03 -4.48
N ASP A 57 -8.83 5.46 -5.69
CA ASP A 57 -9.84 5.95 -6.62
C ASP A 57 -10.86 4.87 -6.96
N PRO A 58 -12.10 5.25 -7.37
CA PRO A 58 -13.12 4.29 -7.75
C PRO A 58 -12.64 3.29 -8.79
N HIS A 59 -12.86 2.00 -8.49
CA HIS A 59 -12.56 0.85 -9.36
C HIS A 59 -11.07 0.57 -9.60
N VAL A 60 -10.15 1.22 -8.91
CA VAL A 60 -8.72 0.83 -9.00
C VAL A 60 -8.56 -0.64 -8.63
N VAL A 61 -7.70 -1.34 -9.37
CA VAL A 61 -7.44 -2.78 -9.18
C VAL A 61 -6.00 -2.98 -8.76
N ILE A 62 -5.80 -3.66 -7.63
CA ILE A 62 -4.47 -4.03 -7.13
C ILE A 62 -4.34 -5.54 -7.17
N GLU A 63 -3.17 -6.02 -7.57
CA GLU A 63 -2.88 -7.45 -7.63
C GLU A 63 -3.00 -8.15 -6.27
N ARG A 64 -3.20 -9.45 -6.30
CA ARG A 64 -3.06 -10.28 -5.10
C ARG A 64 -1.61 -10.24 -4.64
N HIS A 65 -1.38 -9.92 -3.38
CA HIS A 65 -0.04 -9.83 -2.81
C HIS A 65 -0.05 -10.08 -1.31
N GLY A 66 1.11 -10.32 -0.78
CA GLY A 66 1.40 -10.33 0.66
C GLY A 66 2.56 -9.39 0.95
N HIS A 67 3.08 -9.46 2.16
CA HIS A 67 4.24 -8.69 2.60
C HIS A 67 5.21 -9.54 3.41
N ALA A 68 6.46 -9.11 3.51
CA ALA A 68 7.45 -9.72 4.40
C ALA A 68 7.32 -9.18 5.84
N SER A 69 6.10 -8.86 6.26
CA SER A 69 5.71 -8.38 7.59
C SER A 69 4.22 -8.56 7.79
N ASP A 70 3.77 -8.46 9.04
CA ASP A 70 2.35 -8.33 9.33
C ASP A 70 1.84 -7.00 8.78
N HIS A 71 0.61 -7.00 8.26
CA HIS A 71 -0.06 -5.85 7.68
C HIS A 71 -1.49 -5.77 8.20
N LEU A 72 -1.86 -4.61 8.72
CA LEU A 72 -3.22 -4.31 9.17
C LEU A 72 -3.83 -3.26 8.25
N VAL A 73 -5.05 -3.50 7.81
CA VAL A 73 -5.83 -2.58 6.99
C VAL A 73 -7.18 -2.33 7.65
N TYR A 74 -7.51 -1.09 7.89
CA TYR A 74 -8.82 -0.70 8.43
C TYR A 74 -9.56 0.17 7.42
N VAL A 75 -10.75 -0.23 7.02
CA VAL A 75 -11.59 0.52 6.09
C VAL A 75 -12.24 1.67 6.83
N LEU A 76 -11.90 2.91 6.45
CA LEU A 76 -12.46 4.14 7.02
C LEU A 76 -13.70 4.62 6.27
N GLU A 77 -13.63 4.64 4.92
CA GLU A 77 -14.69 5.13 4.05
C GLU A 77 -14.77 4.31 2.76
N GLY A 78 -15.93 4.34 2.11
CA GLY A 78 -16.15 3.66 0.84
C GLY A 78 -16.25 2.14 0.99
N GLU A 79 -15.72 1.41 0.02
CA GLU A 79 -15.76 -0.05 -0.03
C GLU A 79 -14.49 -0.61 -0.64
N LEU A 80 -13.96 -1.68 -0.05
CA LEU A 80 -12.88 -2.48 -0.62
C LEU A 80 -13.37 -3.91 -0.86
N LEU A 81 -13.27 -4.37 -2.10
CA LEU A 81 -13.44 -5.77 -2.44
C LEU A 81 -12.07 -6.48 -2.32
N VAL A 82 -11.99 -7.52 -1.51
CA VAL A 82 -10.81 -8.35 -1.29
C VAL A 82 -11.11 -9.76 -1.80
N GLY A 83 -10.65 -10.08 -3.03
CA GLY A 83 -11.16 -11.24 -3.74
C GLY A 83 -12.68 -11.09 -3.95
N GLU A 84 -13.48 -11.99 -3.35
CA GLU A 84 -14.94 -11.92 -3.40
C GLU A 84 -15.57 -11.25 -2.17
N ARG A 85 -14.78 -10.91 -1.16
CA ARG A 85 -15.29 -10.35 0.09
C ARG A 85 -15.40 -8.83 0.04
N ARG A 86 -16.61 -8.33 0.29
CA ARG A 86 -16.87 -6.90 0.49
C ARG A 86 -16.45 -6.47 1.90
N CYS A 87 -15.59 -5.47 1.96
CA CYS A 87 -15.13 -4.85 3.21
C CYS A 87 -15.67 -3.42 3.28
N LEU A 88 -16.62 -3.19 4.18
CA LEU A 88 -17.26 -1.90 4.43
C LEU A 88 -16.52 -1.13 5.53
N PRO A 89 -16.80 0.18 5.71
CA PRO A 89 -16.25 0.96 6.82
C PRO A 89 -16.43 0.25 8.17
N GLY A 90 -15.36 0.24 8.97
CA GLY A 90 -15.31 -0.52 10.24
C GLY A 90 -14.72 -1.94 10.09
N THR A 91 -14.41 -2.41 8.87
CA THR A 91 -13.75 -3.70 8.68
C THR A 91 -12.27 -3.58 8.97
N LEU A 92 -11.75 -4.44 9.86
CA LEU A 92 -10.32 -4.70 10.04
C LEU A 92 -9.93 -5.94 9.23
N ILE A 93 -8.90 -5.79 8.40
CA ILE A 93 -8.25 -6.89 7.68
C ILE A 93 -6.89 -7.12 8.34
N VAL A 94 -6.65 -8.34 8.79
CA VAL A 94 -5.37 -8.77 9.36
C VAL A 94 -4.69 -9.69 8.37
N LEU A 95 -3.55 -9.27 7.86
CA LEU A 95 -2.72 -10.04 6.96
C LEU A 95 -1.43 -10.39 7.67
N GLU A 96 -1.31 -11.61 8.16
CA GLU A 96 -0.10 -12.10 8.81
C GLU A 96 1.02 -12.34 7.79
N LEU A 97 2.26 -12.26 8.25
CA LEU A 97 3.44 -12.60 7.46
C LEU A 97 3.26 -13.93 6.72
N GLY A 98 3.46 -13.91 5.41
CA GLY A 98 3.33 -15.09 4.55
C GLY A 98 1.93 -15.34 3.99
N ALA A 99 0.90 -14.65 4.49
CA ALA A 99 -0.42 -14.64 3.88
C ALA A 99 -0.47 -13.69 2.67
N SER A 100 -1.46 -13.86 1.81
CA SER A 100 -1.75 -12.96 0.69
C SER A 100 -3.22 -12.64 0.62
N PHE A 101 -3.57 -11.47 0.11
CA PHE A 101 -4.94 -11.02 -0.08
C PHE A 101 -5.11 -10.33 -1.45
N GLY A 102 -6.34 -10.29 -1.92
CA GLY A 102 -6.67 -9.68 -3.20
C GLY A 102 -7.17 -10.70 -4.26
N PRO A 103 -7.34 -10.25 -5.51
CA PRO A 103 -7.12 -8.86 -5.93
C PRO A 103 -7.94 -7.88 -5.11
N LEU A 104 -7.42 -6.63 -4.95
CA LEU A 104 -8.15 -5.58 -4.26
C LEU A 104 -8.81 -4.68 -5.31
N ILE A 105 -10.08 -4.37 -5.10
CA ILE A 105 -10.82 -3.47 -6.01
C ILE A 105 -11.58 -2.47 -5.15
N ALA A 106 -11.32 -1.18 -5.37
CA ALA A 106 -12.09 -0.13 -4.70
C ALA A 106 -13.50 -0.04 -5.27
N GLY A 107 -14.46 0.27 -4.40
CA GLY A 107 -15.87 0.38 -4.78
C GLY A 107 -16.18 1.60 -5.65
N GLU A 108 -17.46 1.83 -5.89
CA GLU A 108 -18.01 2.89 -6.77
C GLU A 108 -17.59 4.31 -6.37
N THR A 109 -17.41 4.54 -5.07
CA THR A 109 -16.98 5.85 -4.51
C THR A 109 -15.51 5.89 -4.13
N GLY A 110 -14.77 4.83 -4.46
CA GLY A 110 -13.41 4.63 -3.97
C GLY A 110 -13.36 4.11 -2.54
N THR A 111 -12.19 4.18 -1.94
CA THR A 111 -11.97 3.68 -0.57
C THR A 111 -10.93 4.54 0.15
N LEU A 112 -11.17 4.83 1.41
CA LEU A 112 -10.17 5.38 2.33
C LEU A 112 -9.79 4.33 3.36
N LEU A 113 -8.50 4.06 3.46
CA LEU A 113 -7.93 3.03 4.33
C LEU A 113 -6.94 3.65 5.32
N PHE A 114 -6.88 3.07 6.52
CA PHE A 114 -5.76 3.24 7.43
C PHE A 114 -4.96 1.92 7.42
N GLU A 115 -3.67 2.02 7.14
CA GLU A 115 -2.82 0.83 6.92
C GLU A 115 -1.55 0.90 7.76
N VAL A 116 -1.15 -0.24 8.33
CA VAL A 116 0.06 -0.38 9.16
C VAL A 116 0.82 -1.65 8.76
N TRP A 117 2.04 -1.49 8.27
CA TRP A 117 2.99 -2.59 8.11
C TRP A 117 3.95 -2.61 9.31
N MET A 118 4.06 -3.76 9.95
CA MET A 118 4.93 -3.96 11.12
C MET A 118 6.30 -4.50 10.73
N GLY A 119 6.93 -3.86 9.74
CA GLY A 119 8.24 -4.28 9.20
C GLY A 119 8.42 -3.83 7.76
N ASP A 120 8.82 -4.76 6.89
CA ASP A 120 9.06 -4.51 5.46
C ASP A 120 7.72 -4.39 4.71
N PRO A 121 7.35 -3.22 4.19
CA PRO A 121 6.08 -3.01 3.52
C PRO A 121 6.09 -3.41 2.04
N ARG A 122 7.23 -3.84 1.48
CA ARG A 122 7.30 -4.19 0.06
C ARG A 122 6.33 -5.32 -0.27
N PRO A 123 5.54 -5.18 -1.35
CA PRO A 123 4.61 -6.22 -1.76
C PRO A 123 5.37 -7.43 -2.32
N VAL A 124 4.87 -8.61 -2.00
CA VAL A 124 5.27 -9.89 -2.58
C VAL A 124 4.11 -10.37 -3.44
N PRO A 125 4.19 -10.24 -4.79
CA PRO A 125 3.11 -10.67 -5.68
C PRO A 125 2.83 -12.16 -5.53
N ALA A 126 1.55 -12.54 -5.47
CA ALA A 126 1.13 -13.93 -5.36
C ALA A 126 0.78 -14.54 -6.73
N ASP A 127 0.14 -13.78 -7.61
CA ASP A 127 -0.26 -14.25 -8.94
C ASP A 127 -0.32 -13.07 -9.94
N LYS A 128 0.77 -12.86 -10.67
CA LYS A 128 0.85 -11.80 -11.69
C LYS A 128 0.02 -12.11 -12.93
N ASP A 129 -0.08 -13.38 -13.31
CA ASP A 129 -0.81 -13.76 -14.51
C ASP A 129 -2.32 -13.56 -14.33
N GLU A 130 -2.85 -13.91 -13.15
CA GLU A 130 -4.25 -13.62 -12.78
C GLU A 130 -4.53 -12.11 -12.82
N TYR A 131 -3.62 -11.30 -12.30
CA TYR A 131 -3.74 -9.85 -12.30
C TYR A 131 -3.81 -9.26 -13.71
N TYR A 132 -2.88 -9.62 -14.58
CA TYR A 132 -2.87 -9.12 -15.97
C TYR A 132 -4.07 -9.62 -16.76
N ALA A 133 -4.54 -10.85 -16.54
CA ALA A 133 -5.77 -11.36 -17.13
C ALA A 133 -7.00 -10.55 -16.67
N LEU A 134 -7.08 -10.22 -15.39
CA LEU A 134 -8.14 -9.38 -14.83
C LEU A 134 -8.12 -7.97 -15.42
N LEU A 135 -6.97 -7.33 -15.51
CA LEU A 135 -6.84 -6.00 -16.14
C LEU A 135 -7.30 -6.03 -17.60
N LYS A 136 -6.87 -7.03 -18.36
CA LYS A 136 -7.26 -7.21 -19.75
C LYS A 136 -8.78 -7.36 -19.90
N THR A 137 -9.40 -8.20 -19.06
CA THR A 137 -10.86 -8.41 -19.07
C THR A 137 -11.62 -7.13 -18.78
N LYS A 138 -11.09 -6.28 -17.92
CA LYS A 138 -11.68 -4.99 -17.54
C LYS A 138 -11.31 -3.84 -18.48
N GLY A 139 -10.45 -4.06 -19.48
CA GLY A 139 -9.95 -2.99 -20.36
C GLY A 139 -9.09 -1.95 -19.64
N ILE A 140 -8.39 -2.37 -18.59
CA ILE A 140 -7.54 -1.50 -17.77
C ILE A 140 -6.08 -1.61 -18.24
N VAL A 141 -5.41 -0.48 -18.35
CA VAL A 141 -3.98 -0.42 -18.64
C VAL A 141 -3.22 0.03 -17.39
N ARG A 142 -2.30 -0.79 -16.91
CA ARG A 142 -1.39 -0.39 -15.85
C ARG A 142 -0.38 0.61 -16.39
N LEU A 143 -0.21 1.72 -15.68
CA LEU A 143 0.83 2.72 -15.97
C LEU A 143 2.10 2.39 -15.17
N PRO A 144 3.27 2.90 -15.58
CA PRO A 144 4.46 2.88 -14.73
C PRO A 144 4.18 3.52 -13.38
N ASN A 145 4.75 2.97 -12.31
CA ASN A 145 4.55 3.52 -10.99
C ASN A 145 5.09 4.96 -10.93
N PRO A 146 4.32 5.90 -10.36
CA PRO A 146 4.79 7.27 -10.17
C PRO A 146 6.04 7.30 -9.31
N LYS A 147 6.99 8.16 -9.68
CA LYS A 147 8.16 8.44 -8.83
C LYS A 147 7.76 9.45 -7.77
N PHE A 148 8.14 9.20 -6.53
CA PHE A 148 7.87 10.10 -5.42
C PHE A 148 9.06 10.16 -4.44
N GLU A 149 9.15 11.26 -3.70
CA GLU A 149 10.13 11.40 -2.64
C GLU A 149 9.65 10.69 -1.37
N LYS A 150 10.47 9.78 -0.88
CA LYS A 150 10.19 9.07 0.37
C LYS A 150 10.47 9.99 1.56
N PRO A 151 9.75 9.83 2.67
CA PRO A 151 10.08 10.54 3.91
C PRO A 151 11.53 10.26 4.34
N THR A 152 12.19 11.25 4.92
CA THR A 152 13.59 11.14 5.38
C THR A 152 13.79 10.05 6.44
N THR A 153 12.72 9.63 7.10
CA THR A 153 12.72 8.53 8.09
C THR A 153 12.65 7.15 7.44
N ALA A 154 12.38 7.07 6.13
CA ALA A 154 12.33 5.78 5.42
C ALA A 154 13.71 5.11 5.42
N PRO A 155 13.79 3.80 5.66
CA PRO A 155 15.05 3.07 5.64
C PRO A 155 15.72 3.13 4.27
N ARG A 156 17.03 3.38 4.22
CA ARG A 156 17.81 3.46 2.96
C ARG A 156 17.70 2.22 2.08
N ARG A 157 17.52 1.03 2.68
CA ARG A 157 17.35 -0.23 1.95
C ARG A 157 16.16 -0.25 0.96
N PHE A 158 15.23 0.70 1.08
CA PHE A 158 14.12 0.87 0.13
C PHE A 158 14.45 1.82 -1.03
N ASP A 159 15.62 2.46 -1.02
CA ASP A 159 16.05 3.37 -2.08
C ASP A 159 16.83 2.66 -3.19
N GLU A 160 17.15 1.37 -3.03
CA GLU A 160 17.98 0.60 -3.96
C GLU A 160 17.21 0.12 -5.20
N GLY A 161 16.59 1.03 -5.94
CA GLY A 161 16.22 0.84 -7.35
C GLY A 161 15.16 -0.22 -7.67
N LYS A 162 14.50 -0.81 -6.69
CA LYS A 162 13.33 -1.67 -6.92
C LYS A 162 12.06 -0.86 -6.70
N ASP A 163 11.23 -0.82 -7.74
CA ASP A 163 9.92 -0.21 -7.63
C ASP A 163 9.14 -0.82 -6.47
N PHE A 164 8.66 0.04 -5.58
CA PHE A 164 7.96 -0.35 -4.38
C PHE A 164 6.65 -1.11 -4.66
N TYR A 165 6.11 -0.91 -5.85
CA TYR A 165 4.87 -1.50 -6.36
C TYR A 165 5.09 -2.25 -7.69
N SER A 166 6.29 -2.75 -7.96
CA SER A 166 6.61 -3.47 -9.20
C SER A 166 6.27 -4.96 -9.15
#